data_3013dffd951d84702f2c5c288aeba81d
#
_entry.id   3013dffd951d84702f2c5c288aeba81d
#
_cell.length_a   1.000
_cell.length_b   1.000
_cell.length_c   1.000
_cell.angle_alpha   90.00
_cell.angle_beta   90.00
_cell.angle_gamma   90.00
#
_symmetry.space_group_name_H-M   'P 1'
#
loop_
_entity.id
_entity.type
_entity.pdbx_description
1 polymer ?
#
loop_
_entity_poly.entity_id
_entity_poly.type
_entity_poly.pdbx_seq_one_letter_code
_entity_poly.pdbx_strand_id
1 'polypeptide(L)'
;LRKILFILLFFTTTVYAQQRLMFHNGTFKIAQFTDIHWDEKSPNCPQTIAAINSVIADEHPDMTMLTGDIVTEKPGVQGWKSIIAIFERARLPFVVMMGNHDAEVMDKDSIYTMLLASPYYVGKRGDTDIFGRGNCAIPVYGGQGIEALLYCLDSNDYQPVKEFGHYDRIHFDQIQWYREKS
;
A
#
# COMPACT_ATOMS: atom_id res chain seq x y z
N LEU A 1 -56.37 20.46 -7.80
CA LEU A 1 -54.99 20.65 -8.28
C LEU A 1 -54.03 19.93 -7.33
N ARG A 2 -53.48 18.75 -7.76
CA ARG A 2 -52.49 17.95 -7.01
C ARG A 2 -51.12 18.58 -7.25
N LYS A 3 -50.47 19.15 -6.23
CA LYS A 3 -49.10 19.64 -6.29
C LYS A 3 -48.17 18.42 -6.20
N ILE A 4 -47.45 18.13 -7.28
CA ILE A 4 -46.37 17.12 -7.30
C ILE A 4 -45.12 17.82 -6.81
N LEU A 5 -44.62 17.37 -5.65
CA LEU A 5 -43.36 17.81 -5.07
C LEU A 5 -42.22 16.98 -5.70
N PHE A 6 -41.39 17.57 -6.53
CA PHE A 6 -40.17 16.95 -7.05
C PHE A 6 -39.08 17.09 -5.97
N ILE A 7 -38.71 16.00 -5.33
CA ILE A 7 -37.52 15.93 -4.46
C ILE A 7 -36.34 15.61 -5.35
N LEU A 8 -35.47 16.60 -5.58
CA LEU A 8 -34.16 16.39 -6.23
C LEU A 8 -33.21 15.82 -5.20
N LEU A 9 -32.92 14.50 -5.29
CA LEU A 9 -31.83 13.88 -4.52
C LEU A 9 -30.49 14.26 -5.21
N PHE A 10 -29.74 15.15 -4.57
CA PHE A 10 -28.34 15.40 -4.92
C PHE A 10 -27.49 14.24 -4.38
N PHE A 11 -27.06 13.34 -5.25
CA PHE A 11 -25.98 12.40 -4.94
C PHE A 11 -24.65 13.17 -5.02
N THR A 12 -24.10 13.58 -3.90
CA THR A 12 -22.74 14.08 -3.83
C THR A 12 -21.79 12.88 -3.87
N THR A 13 -21.24 12.57 -5.04
CA THR A 13 -20.11 11.67 -5.15
C THR A 13 -18.88 12.41 -4.62
N THR A 14 -18.42 12.06 -3.44
CA THR A 14 -17.11 12.48 -2.93
C THR A 14 -16.05 11.79 -3.77
N VAL A 15 -15.51 12.47 -4.77
CA VAL A 15 -14.28 12.05 -5.45
C VAL A 15 -13.14 12.36 -4.47
N TYR A 16 -12.62 11.33 -3.80
CA TYR A 16 -11.37 11.47 -3.04
C TYR A 16 -10.25 11.70 -4.06
N ALA A 17 -9.76 12.94 -4.14
CA ALA A 17 -8.51 13.20 -4.86
C ALA A 17 -7.38 12.47 -4.13
N GLN A 18 -6.63 11.63 -4.86
CA GLN A 18 -5.45 10.96 -4.30
C GLN A 18 -4.51 12.02 -3.71
N GLN A 19 -4.09 11.82 -2.47
CA GLN A 19 -3.24 12.76 -1.75
C GLN A 19 -1.91 12.93 -2.49
N ARG A 20 -1.58 14.18 -2.86
CA ARG A 20 -0.34 14.50 -3.53
C ARG A 20 0.79 14.55 -2.50
N LEU A 21 1.81 13.72 -2.68
CA LEU A 21 3.00 13.71 -1.84
C LEU A 21 3.88 14.91 -2.19
N MET A 22 4.33 15.66 -1.18
CA MET A 22 5.06 16.91 -1.35
C MET A 22 6.29 16.95 -0.47
N PHE A 23 7.39 17.47 -0.99
CA PHE A 23 8.51 17.90 -0.16
C PHE A 23 8.11 19.08 0.73
N HIS A 24 8.51 19.04 1.98
CA HIS A 24 8.35 20.13 2.95
C HIS A 24 9.73 20.66 3.34
N ASN A 25 10.04 21.91 2.98
CA ASN A 25 11.34 22.54 3.26
C ASN A 25 12.55 21.72 2.76
N GLY A 26 12.43 21.10 1.59
CA GLY A 26 13.47 20.26 0.99
C GLY A 26 13.60 18.86 1.61
N THR A 27 12.68 18.46 2.49
CA THR A 27 12.66 17.14 3.14
C THR A 27 11.37 16.41 2.83
N PHE A 28 11.47 15.08 2.64
CA PHE A 28 10.36 14.15 2.59
C PHE A 28 10.73 12.91 3.41
N LYS A 29 10.03 12.70 4.52
CA LYS A 29 10.34 11.64 5.48
C LYS A 29 9.46 10.42 5.25
N ILE A 30 10.06 9.25 5.14
CA ILE A 30 9.39 7.96 4.98
C ILE A 30 9.67 7.11 6.21
N ALA A 31 8.60 6.59 6.85
CA ALA A 31 8.72 5.51 7.82
C ALA A 31 8.55 4.18 7.09
N GLN A 32 9.51 3.28 7.23
CA GLN A 32 9.45 1.94 6.66
C GLN A 32 9.17 0.91 7.75
N PHE A 33 8.19 0.04 7.51
CA PHE A 33 7.92 -1.15 8.30
C PHE A 33 8.00 -2.38 7.40
N THR A 34 8.58 -3.45 7.90
CA THR A 34 8.72 -4.73 7.20
C THR A 34 8.47 -5.86 8.18
N ASP A 35 8.13 -7.03 7.66
CA ASP A 35 8.05 -8.27 8.45
C ASP A 35 7.17 -8.10 9.71
N ILE A 36 6.03 -7.45 9.56
CA ILE A 36 5.08 -7.25 10.68
C ILE A 36 4.52 -8.58 11.14
N HIS A 37 4.36 -9.55 10.23
CA HIS A 37 3.80 -10.87 10.51
C HIS A 37 2.53 -10.80 11.34
N TRP A 38 1.58 -9.98 10.87
CA TRP A 38 0.33 -9.76 11.58
C TRP A 38 -0.50 -11.03 11.67
N ASP A 39 -0.78 -11.44 12.90
CA ASP A 39 -1.77 -12.44 13.24
C ASP A 39 -2.89 -11.82 14.05
N GLU A 40 -4.09 -11.71 13.48
CA GLU A 40 -5.26 -11.07 14.10
C GLU A 40 -5.64 -11.70 15.46
N LYS A 41 -5.22 -12.94 15.72
CA LYS A 41 -5.48 -13.67 16.95
C LYS A 41 -4.37 -13.53 17.99
N SER A 42 -3.26 -12.91 17.61
CA SER A 42 -2.11 -12.76 18.50
C SER A 42 -2.41 -11.80 19.66
N PRO A 43 -2.06 -12.15 20.90
CA PRO A 43 -2.15 -11.22 22.01
C PRO A 43 -1.19 -10.04 21.90
N ASN A 44 -0.24 -10.09 20.95
CA ASN A 44 0.74 -9.03 20.72
C ASN A 44 0.26 -7.91 19.79
N CYS A 45 -0.91 -8.05 19.15
CA CYS A 45 -1.46 -7.01 18.27
C CYS A 45 -1.47 -5.60 18.89
N PRO A 46 -1.88 -5.40 20.17
CA PRO A 46 -1.85 -4.07 20.79
C PRO A 46 -0.45 -3.49 20.88
N GLN A 47 0.58 -4.31 21.15
CA GLN A 47 1.98 -3.88 21.22
C GLN A 47 2.51 -3.48 19.84
N THR A 48 2.18 -4.26 18.80
CA THR A 48 2.54 -3.94 17.41
C THR A 48 1.92 -2.62 16.97
N ILE A 49 0.61 -2.42 17.24
CA ILE A 49 -0.07 -1.15 16.97
C ILE A 49 0.59 0.00 17.72
N ALA A 50 0.91 -0.19 19.01
CA ALA A 50 1.55 0.84 19.82
C ALA A 50 2.93 1.21 19.28
N ALA A 51 3.74 0.23 18.85
CA ALA A 51 5.05 0.46 18.26
C ALA A 51 4.96 1.27 16.95
N ILE A 52 4.06 0.89 16.03
CA ILE A 52 3.84 1.63 14.78
C ILE A 52 3.38 3.06 15.08
N ASN A 53 2.41 3.24 15.98
CA ASN A 53 1.91 4.57 16.35
C ASN A 53 2.97 5.42 17.03
N SER A 54 3.87 4.83 17.84
CA SER A 54 4.99 5.56 18.46
C SER A 54 5.94 6.11 17.40
N VAL A 55 6.34 5.28 16.42
CA VAL A 55 7.18 5.74 15.31
C VAL A 55 6.50 6.87 14.53
N ILE A 56 5.21 6.73 14.22
CA ILE A 56 4.46 7.78 13.52
C ILE A 56 4.42 9.08 14.34
N ALA A 57 4.20 8.98 15.65
CA ALA A 57 4.09 10.13 16.54
C ALA A 57 5.44 10.82 16.79
N ASP A 58 6.52 10.05 16.88
CA ASP A 58 7.85 10.58 17.18
C ASP A 58 8.55 11.13 15.94
N GLU A 59 8.40 10.44 14.80
CA GLU A 59 9.11 10.77 13.57
C GLU A 59 8.34 11.71 12.64
N HIS A 60 7.02 11.83 12.79
CA HIS A 60 6.16 12.64 11.91
C HIS A 60 6.45 12.41 10.42
N PRO A 61 6.36 11.18 9.91
CA PRO A 61 6.67 10.89 8.52
C PRO A 61 5.61 11.49 7.58
N ASP A 62 6.03 11.86 6.36
CA ASP A 62 5.14 12.30 5.29
C ASP A 62 4.42 11.12 4.65
N MET A 63 4.99 9.92 4.76
CA MET A 63 4.48 8.69 4.16
C MET A 63 5.02 7.46 4.90
N THR A 64 4.29 6.35 4.77
CA THR A 64 4.73 5.03 5.26
C THR A 64 4.89 4.05 4.11
N MET A 65 5.93 3.22 4.16
CA MET A 65 6.15 2.09 3.25
C MET A 65 6.11 0.78 4.04
N LEU A 66 5.29 -0.16 3.59
CA LEU A 66 5.21 -1.53 4.10
C LEU A 66 5.90 -2.44 3.08
N THR A 67 7.00 -3.08 3.47
CA THR A 67 7.90 -3.75 2.53
C THR A 67 7.91 -5.27 2.69
N GLY A 68 6.73 -5.85 2.77
CA GLY A 68 6.51 -7.30 2.71
C GLY A 68 6.28 -7.97 4.05
N ASP A 69 5.68 -9.14 3.98
CA ASP A 69 5.33 -10.03 5.08
C ASP A 69 4.49 -9.33 6.16
N ILE A 70 3.45 -8.67 5.68
CA ILE A 70 2.62 -7.80 6.51
C ILE A 70 1.54 -8.58 7.25
N VAL A 71 0.72 -9.36 6.53
CA VAL A 71 -0.33 -10.20 7.11
C VAL A 71 -0.09 -11.64 6.69
N THR A 72 0.39 -12.46 7.60
CA THR A 72 0.86 -13.82 7.31
C THR A 72 0.00 -14.92 7.94
N GLU A 73 -1.05 -14.53 8.71
CA GLU A 73 -1.95 -15.48 9.37
C GLU A 73 -3.42 -15.21 9.05
N LYS A 74 -4.21 -16.29 9.10
CA LYS A 74 -5.67 -16.21 8.90
C LYS A 74 -6.38 -15.78 10.20
N PRO A 75 -7.41 -14.91 10.07
CA PRO A 75 -8.15 -14.52 8.86
C PRO A 75 -7.52 -13.31 8.14
N GLY A 76 -7.03 -13.49 6.90
CA GLY A 76 -6.32 -12.47 6.13
C GLY A 76 -7.12 -11.18 5.92
N VAL A 77 -8.42 -11.28 5.57
CA VAL A 77 -9.29 -10.10 5.38
C VAL A 77 -9.36 -9.23 6.64
N GLN A 78 -9.46 -9.84 7.82
CA GLN A 78 -9.51 -9.08 9.07
C GLN A 78 -8.15 -8.46 9.40
N GLY A 79 -7.07 -9.23 9.21
CA GLY A 79 -5.70 -8.73 9.40
C GLY A 79 -5.40 -7.51 8.53
N TRP A 80 -5.73 -7.58 7.23
CA TRP A 80 -5.55 -6.43 6.33
C TRP A 80 -6.40 -5.22 6.72
N LYS A 81 -7.65 -5.42 7.18
CA LYS A 81 -8.47 -4.33 7.73
C LYS A 81 -7.83 -3.68 8.94
N SER A 82 -7.26 -4.47 9.84
CA SER A 82 -6.59 -3.98 11.05
C SER A 82 -5.36 -3.16 10.70
N ILE A 83 -4.52 -3.62 9.78
CA ILE A 83 -3.33 -2.89 9.31
C ILE A 83 -3.70 -1.59 8.60
N ILE A 84 -4.62 -1.63 7.63
CA ILE A 84 -5.08 -0.44 6.89
C ILE A 84 -5.62 0.61 7.86
N ALA A 85 -6.40 0.20 8.85
CA ALA A 85 -7.00 1.09 9.82
C ALA A 85 -5.97 1.87 10.68
N ILE A 86 -4.74 1.38 10.85
CA ILE A 86 -3.67 2.10 11.55
C ILE A 86 -3.36 3.40 10.81
N PHE A 87 -3.10 3.30 9.51
CA PHE A 87 -2.71 4.43 8.67
C PHE A 87 -3.88 5.36 8.35
N GLU A 88 -5.10 4.82 8.22
CA GLU A 88 -6.32 5.63 8.08
C GLU A 88 -6.59 6.49 9.31
N ARG A 89 -6.44 5.93 10.52
CA ARG A 89 -6.59 6.70 11.78
C ARG A 89 -5.52 7.78 11.90
N ALA A 90 -4.30 7.47 11.50
CA ALA A 90 -3.20 8.43 11.46
C ALA A 90 -3.36 9.48 10.34
N ARG A 91 -4.27 9.27 9.37
CA ARG A 91 -4.41 10.06 8.13
C ARG A 91 -3.10 10.18 7.38
N LEU A 92 -2.31 9.12 7.39
CA LEU A 92 -0.96 9.07 6.84
C LEU A 92 -0.98 8.31 5.51
N PRO A 93 -0.45 8.89 4.42
CA PRO A 93 -0.25 8.18 3.17
C PRO A 93 0.58 6.92 3.37
N PHE A 94 0.19 5.83 2.73
CA PHE A 94 0.95 4.59 2.81
C PHE A 94 0.93 3.81 1.50
N VAL A 95 1.96 2.99 1.30
CA VAL A 95 2.08 2.03 0.19
C VAL A 95 2.51 0.67 0.72
N VAL A 96 2.13 -0.38 0.01
CA VAL A 96 2.48 -1.76 0.33
C VAL A 96 3.18 -2.38 -0.87
N MET A 97 4.35 -2.96 -0.66
CA MET A 97 4.96 -3.99 -1.48
C MET A 97 4.79 -5.32 -0.75
N MET A 98 4.37 -6.36 -1.45
CA MET A 98 4.12 -7.65 -0.82
C MET A 98 5.39 -8.47 -0.71
N GLY A 99 5.52 -9.19 0.40
CA GLY A 99 6.52 -10.23 0.57
C GLY A 99 6.01 -11.60 0.11
N ASN A 100 6.78 -12.63 0.39
CA ASN A 100 6.44 -13.99 -0.04
C ASN A 100 5.31 -14.63 0.80
N HIS A 101 5.08 -14.17 2.03
CA HIS A 101 4.05 -14.73 2.90
C HIS A 101 2.67 -14.08 2.74
N ASP A 102 2.57 -12.85 2.23
CA ASP A 102 1.29 -12.14 2.14
C ASP A 102 0.26 -12.88 1.26
N ALA A 103 0.71 -13.55 0.19
CA ALA A 103 -0.15 -14.31 -0.69
C ALA A 103 -0.60 -15.68 -0.15
N GLU A 104 -0.02 -16.16 0.95
CA GLU A 104 -0.38 -17.45 1.55
C GLU A 104 -1.76 -17.42 2.24
N VAL A 105 -2.18 -16.25 2.69
CA VAL A 105 -3.43 -16.09 3.45
C VAL A 105 -4.56 -15.49 2.62
N MET A 106 -4.21 -14.74 1.56
CA MET A 106 -5.17 -14.09 0.68
C MET A 106 -4.50 -13.75 -0.66
N ASP A 107 -5.21 -13.89 -1.78
CA ASP A 107 -4.65 -13.55 -3.09
C ASP A 107 -4.33 -12.04 -3.21
N LYS A 108 -3.25 -11.72 -3.94
CA LYS A 108 -2.76 -10.36 -4.10
C LYS A 108 -3.80 -9.40 -4.67
N ASP A 109 -4.61 -9.83 -5.64
CA ASP A 109 -5.63 -8.97 -6.26
C ASP A 109 -6.73 -8.58 -5.27
N SER A 110 -7.13 -9.49 -4.39
CA SER A 110 -8.06 -9.21 -3.29
C SER A 110 -7.45 -8.25 -2.27
N ILE A 111 -6.18 -8.43 -1.91
CA ILE A 111 -5.46 -7.50 -1.02
C ILE A 111 -5.43 -6.09 -1.64
N TYR A 112 -5.01 -5.96 -2.92
CA TYR A 112 -4.99 -4.66 -3.60
C TYR A 112 -6.38 -4.03 -3.72
N THR A 113 -7.44 -4.84 -3.83
CA THR A 113 -8.82 -4.31 -3.80
C THR A 113 -9.13 -3.63 -2.47
N MET A 114 -8.68 -4.19 -1.36
CA MET A 114 -8.84 -3.58 -0.03
C MET A 114 -7.98 -2.33 0.13
N LEU A 115 -6.71 -2.38 -0.29
CA LEU A 115 -5.77 -1.26 -0.23
C LEU A 115 -6.28 -0.05 -1.01
N LEU A 116 -6.73 -0.28 -2.26
CA LEU A 116 -7.26 0.77 -3.15
C LEU A 116 -8.58 1.39 -2.66
N ALA A 117 -9.28 0.75 -1.75
CA ALA A 117 -10.47 1.31 -1.11
C ALA A 117 -10.12 2.36 -0.04
N SER A 118 -8.88 2.37 0.46
CA SER A 118 -8.41 3.36 1.44
C SER A 118 -8.06 4.69 0.76
N PRO A 119 -8.57 5.84 1.26
CA PRO A 119 -8.23 7.15 0.73
C PRO A 119 -6.77 7.57 1.00
N TYR A 120 -6.06 6.85 1.86
CA TYR A 120 -4.66 7.10 2.21
C TYR A 120 -3.69 6.19 1.49
N TYR A 121 -4.18 5.19 0.74
CA TYR A 121 -3.32 4.33 -0.05
C TYR A 121 -2.86 5.06 -1.32
N VAL A 122 -1.53 5.23 -1.48
CA VAL A 122 -0.94 5.96 -2.61
C VAL A 122 -0.34 5.07 -3.68
N GLY A 123 -0.30 3.75 -3.45
CA GLY A 123 0.16 2.77 -4.42
C GLY A 123 -0.86 2.45 -5.51
N LYS A 124 -0.50 1.49 -6.35
CA LYS A 124 -1.35 0.97 -7.44
C LYS A 124 -1.30 -0.55 -7.46
N ARG A 125 -2.27 -1.18 -8.12
CA ARG A 125 -2.24 -2.62 -8.38
C ARG A 125 -1.11 -3.02 -9.34
N GLY A 126 -0.65 -2.10 -10.16
CA GLY A 126 0.28 -2.34 -11.26
C GLY A 126 -0.41 -2.77 -12.56
N ASP A 127 0.35 -2.77 -13.62
CA ASP A 127 -0.11 -3.19 -14.94
C ASP A 127 -0.18 -4.72 -15.01
N THR A 128 -1.18 -5.29 -15.68
CA THR A 128 -1.37 -6.74 -15.81
C THR A 128 -0.33 -7.40 -16.72
N ASP A 129 0.31 -6.61 -17.57
CA ASP A 129 1.30 -7.06 -18.54
C ASP A 129 2.73 -7.14 -17.94
N ILE A 130 2.87 -6.73 -16.68
CA ILE A 130 4.12 -6.80 -15.91
C ILE A 130 3.97 -7.88 -14.84
N PHE A 131 4.96 -8.74 -14.71
CA PHE A 131 4.94 -9.81 -13.72
C PHE A 131 4.84 -9.24 -12.29
N GLY A 132 4.14 -9.95 -11.40
CA GLY A 132 3.86 -9.49 -10.03
C GLY A 132 2.68 -8.53 -9.93
N ARG A 133 2.48 -7.99 -8.74
CA ARG A 133 1.40 -7.03 -8.43
C ARG A 133 1.94 -5.88 -7.60
N GLY A 134 1.47 -4.67 -7.86
CA GLY A 134 1.88 -3.49 -7.11
C GLY A 134 3.07 -2.74 -7.70
N ASN A 135 3.59 -3.20 -8.86
CA ASN A 135 4.64 -2.46 -9.56
C ASN A 135 4.12 -1.06 -9.92
N CYS A 136 4.66 -0.04 -9.30
CA CYS A 136 4.24 1.33 -9.54
C CYS A 136 5.35 2.34 -9.23
N ALA A 137 5.24 3.51 -9.87
CA ALA A 137 6.05 4.68 -9.55
C ALA A 137 5.17 5.72 -8.87
N ILE A 138 5.61 6.21 -7.73
CA ILE A 138 4.89 7.19 -6.91
C ILE A 138 5.69 8.50 -6.96
N PRO A 139 5.12 9.57 -7.55
CA PRO A 139 5.80 10.86 -7.62
C PRO A 139 5.73 11.58 -6.28
N VAL A 140 6.86 12.15 -5.88
CA VAL A 140 6.96 13.14 -4.80
C VAL A 140 7.28 14.49 -5.44
N TYR A 141 6.47 15.47 -5.16
CA TYR A 141 6.53 16.77 -5.80
C TYR A 141 7.24 17.79 -4.92
N GLY A 142 7.90 18.73 -5.57
CA GLY A 142 8.46 19.90 -4.94
C GLY A 142 8.01 21.19 -5.61
N GLY A 143 8.76 22.27 -5.43
CA GLY A 143 8.40 23.60 -5.95
C GLY A 143 8.36 23.70 -7.47
N GLN A 144 9.10 22.85 -8.19
CA GLN A 144 9.24 22.90 -9.64
C GLN A 144 8.62 21.69 -10.37
N GLY A 145 7.88 20.83 -9.66
CA GLY A 145 7.25 19.65 -10.22
C GLY A 145 7.64 18.37 -9.49
N ILE A 146 7.84 17.26 -10.22
CA ILE A 146 8.29 16.00 -9.63
C ILE A 146 9.78 16.13 -9.31
N GLU A 147 10.14 15.96 -8.06
CA GLU A 147 11.53 16.01 -7.57
C GLU A 147 12.07 14.62 -7.19
N ALA A 148 11.19 13.66 -6.92
CA ALA A 148 11.58 12.27 -6.70
C ALA A 148 10.51 11.31 -7.22
N LEU A 149 10.93 10.09 -7.61
CA LEU A 149 10.07 8.96 -7.93
C LEU A 149 10.42 7.79 -7.00
N LEU A 150 9.42 7.26 -6.31
CA LEU A 150 9.55 6.05 -5.50
C LEU A 150 9.06 4.88 -6.34
N TYR A 151 9.97 3.97 -6.67
CA TYR A 151 9.65 2.77 -7.44
C TYR A 151 9.32 1.63 -6.48
N CYS A 152 8.09 1.15 -6.53
CA CYS A 152 7.63 -0.04 -5.83
C CYS A 152 7.66 -1.21 -6.81
N LEU A 153 8.34 -2.28 -6.44
CA LEU A 153 8.43 -3.51 -7.23
C LEU A 153 8.00 -4.70 -6.38
N ASP A 154 7.22 -5.60 -6.96
CA ASP A 154 6.90 -6.89 -6.36
C ASP A 154 8.13 -7.80 -6.50
N SER A 155 8.74 -8.21 -5.38
CA SER A 155 9.84 -9.18 -5.39
C SER A 155 9.37 -10.60 -5.68
N ASN A 156 8.05 -10.79 -5.79
CA ASN A 156 7.35 -12.03 -6.02
C ASN A 156 7.41 -12.99 -4.82
N ASP A 157 6.89 -14.22 -4.99
CA ASP A 157 6.68 -15.12 -3.86
C ASP A 157 7.70 -16.26 -3.89
N TYR A 158 7.25 -17.46 -4.29
CA TYR A 158 8.05 -18.66 -4.36
C TYR A 158 8.33 -19.06 -5.80
N GLN A 159 9.53 -19.58 -6.04
CA GLN A 159 9.92 -20.09 -7.35
C GLN A 159 9.14 -21.37 -7.68
N PRO A 160 8.41 -21.41 -8.83
CA PRO A 160 7.66 -22.61 -9.23
C PRO A 160 8.58 -23.77 -9.59
N VAL A 161 9.80 -23.49 -10.05
CA VAL A 161 10.81 -24.48 -10.45
C VAL A 161 11.87 -24.59 -9.37
N LYS A 162 11.77 -25.60 -8.52
CA LYS A 162 12.58 -25.76 -7.31
C LYS A 162 14.09 -25.81 -7.54
N GLU A 163 14.52 -26.24 -8.73
CA GLU A 163 15.93 -26.27 -9.15
C GLU A 163 16.57 -24.89 -9.21
N PHE A 164 15.77 -23.84 -9.37
CA PHE A 164 16.22 -22.44 -9.43
C PHE A 164 16.19 -21.72 -8.09
N GLY A 165 15.82 -22.42 -7.00
CA GLY A 165 15.81 -21.89 -5.66
C GLY A 165 14.44 -21.94 -5.01
N HIS A 166 14.33 -21.37 -3.82
CA HIS A 166 13.10 -21.36 -3.02
C HIS A 166 12.25 -20.11 -3.32
N TYR A 167 12.89 -18.97 -3.36
CA TYR A 167 12.24 -17.67 -3.61
C TYR A 167 12.32 -17.28 -5.07
N ASP A 168 11.29 -16.59 -5.56
CA ASP A 168 11.30 -16.00 -6.88
C ASP A 168 12.16 -14.71 -6.89
N ARG A 169 12.14 -13.96 -7.96
CA ARG A 169 13.03 -12.84 -8.22
C ARG A 169 12.28 -11.70 -8.92
N ILE A 170 12.91 -10.56 -9.03
CA ILE A 170 12.48 -9.52 -9.96
C ILE A 170 12.64 -10.04 -11.38
N HIS A 171 11.56 -10.05 -12.17
CA HIS A 171 11.53 -10.53 -13.56
C HIS A 171 12.04 -9.49 -14.54
N PHE A 172 12.44 -9.94 -15.74
CA PHE A 172 13.04 -9.06 -16.76
C PHE A 172 12.07 -7.98 -17.25
N ASP A 173 10.78 -8.27 -17.34
CA ASP A 173 9.74 -7.31 -17.70
C ASP A 173 9.59 -6.20 -16.64
N GLN A 174 9.71 -6.54 -15.35
CA GLN A 174 9.76 -5.55 -14.27
C GLN A 174 11.00 -4.65 -14.39
N ILE A 175 12.16 -5.23 -14.71
CA ILE A 175 13.41 -4.48 -14.93
C ILE A 175 13.27 -3.56 -16.15
N GLN A 176 12.69 -4.07 -17.24
CA GLN A 176 12.44 -3.28 -18.44
C GLN A 176 11.47 -2.14 -18.14
N TRP A 177 10.37 -2.43 -17.48
CA TRP A 177 9.40 -1.43 -17.06
C TRP A 177 10.06 -0.33 -16.22
N TYR A 178 10.90 -0.69 -15.25
CA TYR A 178 11.63 0.27 -14.43
C TYR A 178 12.52 1.17 -15.30
N ARG A 179 13.28 0.60 -16.25
CA ARG A 179 14.16 1.35 -17.16
C ARG A 179 13.41 2.29 -18.09
N GLU A 180 12.19 1.95 -18.49
CA GLU A 180 11.35 2.79 -19.34
C GLU A 180 10.69 3.94 -18.56
N LYS A 181 10.52 3.78 -17.24
CA LYS A 181 9.90 4.78 -16.37
C LYS A 181 10.91 5.70 -15.69
N SER A 182 12.16 5.30 -15.57
CA SER A 182 13.24 6.10 -14.96
C SER A 182 13.92 6.99 -15.99
#